data_5a38a819871a21bcc112a14e08f23b98
#
_entry.id   5a38a819871a21bcc112a14e08f23b98
#
_cell.length_a   1.000
_cell.length_b   1.000
_cell.length_c   1.000
_cell.angle_alpha   90.00
_cell.angle_beta   90.00
_cell.angle_gamma   90.00
#
_symmetry.space_group_name_H-M   'P 1'
#
loop_
_entity.id
_entity.type
_entity.pdbx_description
1 polymer ?
#
loop_
_entity_poly.entity_id
_entity_poly.type
_entity_poly.pdbx_seq_one_letter_code
_entity_poly.pdbx_strand_id
1 'polypeptide(L)'
;MSAAAAVHQLRLGIVNVGKGQNNCGLRRQPAVASRYVGRMTVKPNIYTSNGQLHCGKPNTRSTVGWGPLPGNLLGYTCYWWNGKQNMVEADMRLDPSRRTVLHYPARCNFKFDLQSLATHEWGHAFGLLHPGPGHARLTMAHLLPPCSTAPRTLGLGDWRGMRRLYGLR
;
A
#
# COMPACT_ATOMS: atom_id res chain seq x y z
N MET A 1 -17.91 -2.15 6.80
CA MET A 1 -16.71 -3.03 6.87
C MET A 1 -16.33 -3.15 8.34
N SER A 2 -16.16 -4.39 8.87
CA SER A 2 -15.68 -4.57 10.24
C SER A 2 -14.19 -4.27 10.35
N ALA A 3 -13.74 -3.84 11.53
CA ALA A 3 -12.31 -3.56 11.75
C ALA A 3 -11.42 -4.81 11.56
N ALA A 4 -11.90 -5.98 11.98
CA ALA A 4 -11.15 -7.23 11.81
C ALA A 4 -10.98 -7.59 10.33
N ALA A 5 -12.03 -7.45 9.53
CA ALA A 5 -11.99 -7.71 8.10
C ALA A 5 -11.06 -6.73 7.37
N ALA A 6 -11.08 -5.45 7.76
CA ALA A 6 -10.16 -4.46 7.21
C ALA A 6 -8.70 -4.80 7.53
N VAL A 7 -8.39 -5.11 8.79
CA VAL A 7 -7.04 -5.55 9.21
C VAL A 7 -6.59 -6.78 8.43
N HIS A 8 -7.48 -7.73 8.18
CA HIS A 8 -7.16 -8.91 7.38
C HIS A 8 -6.71 -8.53 5.96
N GLN A 9 -7.44 -7.65 5.27
CA GLN A 9 -7.08 -7.21 3.91
C GLN A 9 -5.76 -6.41 3.89
N LEU A 10 -5.53 -5.56 4.90
CA LEU A 10 -4.26 -4.83 5.04
C LEU A 10 -3.08 -5.79 5.23
N ARG A 11 -3.25 -6.86 6.01
CA ARG A 11 -2.24 -7.91 6.19
C ARG A 11 -2.01 -8.72 4.92
N LEU A 12 -3.05 -9.01 4.14
CA LEU A 12 -2.88 -9.66 2.84
C LEU A 12 -2.09 -8.76 1.88
N GLY A 13 -2.35 -7.46 1.86
CA GLY A 13 -1.61 -6.49 1.04
C GLY A 13 -0.11 -6.52 1.32
N ILE A 14 0.31 -6.44 2.59
CA ILE A 14 1.74 -6.47 2.95
C ILE A 14 2.37 -7.84 2.60
N VAL A 15 1.64 -8.93 2.76
CA VAL A 15 2.10 -10.28 2.39
C VAL A 15 2.29 -10.38 0.87
N ASN A 16 1.38 -9.80 0.08
CA ASN A 16 1.49 -9.81 -1.38
C ASN A 16 2.79 -9.14 -1.85
N VAL A 17 3.10 -7.96 -1.30
CA VAL A 17 4.36 -7.28 -1.63
C VAL A 17 5.57 -8.04 -1.09
N GLY A 18 5.58 -8.38 0.20
CA GLY A 18 6.71 -9.00 0.86
C GLY A 18 7.06 -10.39 0.34
N LYS A 19 6.07 -11.15 -0.13
CA LYS A 19 6.28 -12.45 -0.80
C LYS A 19 6.42 -12.33 -2.32
N GLY A 20 6.31 -11.12 -2.89
CA GLY A 20 6.39 -10.91 -4.32
C GLY A 20 5.29 -11.65 -5.08
N GLN A 21 4.08 -11.74 -4.51
CA GLN A 21 2.94 -12.32 -5.21
C GLN A 21 2.72 -11.56 -6.52
N ASN A 22 2.80 -12.25 -7.64
CA ASN A 22 2.80 -11.62 -8.94
C ASN A 22 1.98 -12.41 -9.97
N ASN A 23 1.55 -11.72 -11.01
CA ASN A 23 0.80 -12.30 -12.13
C ASN A 23 1.68 -12.68 -13.33
N CYS A 24 3.02 -12.70 -13.13
CA CYS A 24 4.01 -12.95 -14.20
C CYS A 24 4.62 -14.35 -14.13
N GLY A 25 4.15 -15.22 -13.23
CA GLY A 25 4.68 -16.59 -13.06
C GLY A 25 6.06 -16.67 -12.39
N LEU A 26 6.53 -15.59 -11.77
CA LEU A 26 7.84 -15.57 -11.11
C LEU A 26 7.73 -16.21 -9.72
N ARG A 27 8.62 -17.17 -9.41
CA ARG A 27 8.52 -18.00 -8.20
C ARG A 27 9.40 -17.51 -7.04
N ARG A 28 10.49 -16.77 -7.32
CA ARG A 28 11.40 -16.29 -6.27
C ARG A 28 10.80 -15.08 -5.54
N GLN A 29 11.09 -14.98 -4.24
CA GLN A 29 10.55 -13.95 -3.37
C GLN A 29 11.59 -12.86 -3.08
N PRO A 30 11.19 -11.59 -2.93
CA PRO A 30 12.06 -10.55 -2.37
C PRO A 30 12.57 -10.93 -0.98
N ALA A 31 13.81 -10.54 -0.66
CA ALA A 31 14.41 -10.84 0.64
C ALA A 31 13.97 -9.80 1.71
N VAL A 32 12.67 -9.69 1.91
CA VAL A 32 12.06 -8.77 2.87
C VAL A 32 11.11 -9.51 3.80
N ALA A 33 10.97 -9.01 5.03
CA ALA A 33 10.05 -9.54 6.02
C ALA A 33 9.23 -8.42 6.65
N SER A 34 8.02 -8.75 7.06
CA SER A 34 7.13 -7.85 7.80
C SER A 34 6.45 -8.61 8.93
N ARG A 35 6.15 -7.91 10.03
CA ARG A 35 5.43 -8.49 11.16
C ARG A 35 4.33 -7.55 11.62
N TYR A 36 3.12 -8.06 11.71
CA TYR A 36 2.03 -7.36 12.35
C TYR A 36 2.17 -7.48 13.88
N VAL A 37 2.23 -6.36 14.58
CA VAL A 37 2.43 -6.30 16.03
C VAL A 37 1.16 -6.01 16.83
N GLY A 38 0.02 -5.90 16.16
CA GLY A 38 -1.27 -5.65 16.82
C GLY A 38 -1.84 -4.27 16.53
N ARG A 39 -2.94 -3.96 17.22
CA ARG A 39 -3.58 -2.65 17.20
C ARG A 39 -2.86 -1.72 18.17
N MET A 40 -2.81 -0.45 17.81
CA MET A 40 -2.22 0.59 18.66
C MET A 40 -3.05 1.87 18.60
N THR A 41 -2.84 2.75 19.56
CA THR A 41 -3.49 4.08 19.62
C THR A 41 -2.73 5.15 18.85
N VAL A 42 -1.48 4.87 18.47
CA VAL A 42 -0.66 5.79 17.67
C VAL A 42 -1.24 5.89 16.27
N LYS A 43 -1.44 7.12 15.82
CA LYS A 43 -1.95 7.42 14.47
C LYS A 43 -0.78 7.59 13.50
N PRO A 44 -1.01 7.36 12.19
CA PRO A 44 -0.03 7.71 11.15
C PRO A 44 0.39 9.18 11.25
N ASN A 45 1.68 9.46 11.18
CA ASN A 45 2.24 10.80 11.18
C ASN A 45 2.05 11.51 9.83
N ILE A 46 0.82 11.58 9.41
CA ILE A 46 0.37 12.24 8.20
C ILE A 46 -0.64 13.31 8.59
N TYR A 47 -0.46 14.52 8.13
CA TYR A 47 -1.39 15.62 8.42
C TYR A 47 -1.71 16.39 7.14
N THR A 48 -2.80 17.14 7.18
CA THR A 48 -3.23 18.00 6.08
C THR A 48 -3.06 19.46 6.51
N SER A 49 -2.40 20.25 5.68
CA SER A 49 -2.26 21.68 5.86
C SER A 49 -2.43 22.37 4.50
N ASN A 50 -3.24 23.42 4.45
CA ASN A 50 -3.56 24.13 3.20
C ASN A 50 -4.04 23.21 2.05
N GLY A 51 -4.81 22.18 2.38
CA GLY A 51 -5.32 21.21 1.41
C GLY A 51 -4.29 20.20 0.89
N GLN A 52 -3.05 20.25 1.37
CA GLN A 52 -1.97 19.35 0.99
C GLN A 52 -1.63 18.37 2.11
N LEU A 53 -1.19 17.17 1.73
CA LEU A 53 -0.71 16.15 2.66
C LEU A 53 0.77 16.33 2.95
N HIS A 54 1.12 16.17 4.21
CA HIS A 54 2.49 16.28 4.70
C HIS A 54 2.82 15.09 5.60
N CYS A 55 4.08 14.66 5.52
CA CYS A 55 4.66 13.71 6.45
C CYS A 55 5.16 14.44 7.70
N GLY A 56 4.73 13.99 8.86
CA GLY A 56 5.22 14.47 10.15
C GLY A 56 6.63 13.95 10.47
N LYS A 57 7.06 14.14 11.71
CA LYS A 57 8.34 13.57 12.17
C LYS A 57 8.19 12.05 12.42
N PRO A 58 9.20 11.23 12.09
CA PRO A 58 9.17 9.81 12.39
C PRO A 58 9.11 9.57 13.91
N ASN A 59 8.47 8.48 14.30
CA ASN A 59 8.30 8.09 15.71
C ASN A 59 8.76 6.66 16.00
N THR A 60 9.51 6.04 15.08
CA THR A 60 10.01 4.67 15.12
C THR A 60 8.94 3.57 15.05
N ARG A 61 7.73 3.91 14.63
CA ARG A 61 6.61 2.96 14.51
C ARG A 61 5.92 3.11 13.16
N SER A 62 5.96 2.09 12.35
CA SER A 62 5.16 2.04 11.12
C SER A 62 3.69 1.78 11.47
N THR A 63 2.82 2.70 11.10
CA THR A 63 1.39 2.63 11.45
C THR A 63 0.48 2.71 10.24
N VAL A 64 -0.64 2.00 10.30
CA VAL A 64 -1.73 2.13 9.33
C VAL A 64 -2.97 2.63 10.04
N GLY A 65 -3.59 3.67 9.53
CA GLY A 65 -4.80 4.23 10.13
C GLY A 65 -5.75 4.81 9.10
N TRP A 66 -6.96 5.07 9.57
CA TRP A 66 -7.99 5.72 8.78
C TRP A 66 -8.01 7.22 9.06
N GLY A 67 -8.25 8.01 8.02
CA GLY A 67 -8.43 9.45 8.16
C GLY A 67 -8.76 10.11 6.83
N PRO A 68 -9.34 11.31 6.83
CA PRO A 68 -9.72 12.00 5.61
C PRO A 68 -8.49 12.31 4.76
N LEU A 69 -8.64 12.12 3.45
CA LEU A 69 -7.66 12.49 2.45
C LEU A 69 -8.25 13.53 1.49
N PRO A 70 -7.46 14.49 0.99
CA PRO A 70 -7.96 15.51 0.07
C PRO A 70 -8.28 14.91 -1.31
N GLY A 71 -9.21 15.53 -2.00
CA GLY A 71 -9.61 15.16 -3.34
C GLY A 71 -10.17 13.74 -3.44
N ASN A 72 -9.64 12.97 -4.37
CA ASN A 72 -10.05 11.59 -4.63
C ASN A 72 -9.02 10.54 -4.17
N LEU A 73 -8.08 10.92 -3.33
CA LEU A 73 -7.09 9.98 -2.82
C LEU A 73 -7.75 8.89 -1.97
N LEU A 74 -7.33 7.66 -2.18
CA LEU A 74 -7.79 6.48 -1.44
C LEU A 74 -6.81 6.11 -0.32
N GLY A 75 -5.52 6.35 -0.54
CA GLY A 75 -4.44 6.10 0.38
C GLY A 75 -3.33 7.13 0.22
N TYR A 76 -2.49 7.22 1.22
CA TYR A 76 -1.28 8.03 1.21
C TYR A 76 -0.27 7.43 2.17
N THR A 77 0.97 7.23 1.70
CA THR A 77 2.04 6.63 2.48
C THR A 77 3.21 7.60 2.63
N CYS A 78 3.60 7.86 3.87
CA CYS A 78 4.84 8.52 4.24
C CYS A 78 5.89 7.47 4.62
N TYR A 79 7.14 7.70 4.27
CA TYR A 79 8.25 6.83 4.64
C TYR A 79 9.50 7.63 4.97
N TRP A 80 10.33 7.09 5.84
CA TRP A 80 11.56 7.73 6.31
C TRP A 80 12.76 6.81 6.18
N TRP A 81 13.89 7.39 5.87
CA TRP A 81 15.16 6.70 5.64
C TRP A 81 16.16 7.07 6.72
N ASN A 82 17.09 6.18 7.00
CA ASN A 82 18.28 6.53 7.77
C ASN A 82 19.42 6.99 6.84
N GLY A 83 20.52 7.45 7.44
CA GLY A 83 21.70 7.88 6.67
C GLY A 83 22.38 6.78 5.83
N LYS A 84 21.96 5.51 5.97
CA LYS A 84 22.42 4.36 5.16
C LYS A 84 21.42 3.96 4.08
N GLN A 85 20.47 4.82 3.76
CA GLN A 85 19.40 4.58 2.77
C GLN A 85 18.50 3.37 3.09
N ASN A 86 18.44 2.94 4.34
CA ASN A 86 17.46 1.93 4.76
C ASN A 86 16.17 2.63 5.18
N MET A 87 15.04 2.12 4.71
CA MET A 87 13.74 2.56 5.18
C MET A 87 13.56 2.10 6.63
N VAL A 88 13.25 3.03 7.51
CA VAL A 88 13.17 2.78 8.96
C VAL A 88 11.76 2.90 9.50
N GLU A 89 10.90 3.62 8.80
CA GLU A 89 9.51 3.82 9.18
C GLU A 89 8.66 4.11 7.94
N ALA A 90 7.43 3.64 7.94
CA ALA A 90 6.42 4.01 6.97
C ALA A 90 5.05 4.11 7.62
N ASP A 91 4.37 5.22 7.43
CA ASP A 91 3.02 5.46 7.89
C ASP A 91 2.05 5.53 6.73
N MET A 92 0.90 4.89 6.89
CA MET A 92 -0.12 4.83 5.86
C MET A 92 -1.44 5.38 6.40
N ARG A 93 -2.04 6.34 5.70
CA ARG A 93 -3.40 6.81 5.94
C ARG A 93 -4.29 6.37 4.79
N LEU A 94 -5.41 5.75 5.12
CA LEU A 94 -6.44 5.33 4.18
C LEU A 94 -7.70 6.16 4.39
N ASP A 95 -8.35 6.54 3.30
CA ASP A 95 -9.60 7.29 3.35
C ASP A 95 -10.73 6.40 3.86
N PRO A 96 -11.50 6.82 4.89
CA PRO A 96 -12.60 6.03 5.46
C PRO A 96 -13.86 6.06 4.60
N SER A 97 -13.85 6.71 3.44
CA SER A 97 -15.01 6.80 2.57
C SER A 97 -15.53 5.42 2.17
N ARG A 98 -16.80 5.34 1.76
CA ARG A 98 -17.41 4.09 1.30
C ARG A 98 -16.95 3.66 -0.10
N ARG A 99 -15.89 4.27 -0.64
CA ARG A 99 -15.35 3.91 -1.95
C ARG A 99 -14.58 2.59 -1.93
N THR A 100 -13.96 2.23 -0.79
CA THR A 100 -13.24 0.95 -0.64
C THR A 100 -14.15 -0.15 -0.10
N VAL A 101 -14.00 -1.36 -0.64
CA VAL A 101 -14.79 -2.55 -0.27
C VAL A 101 -13.88 -3.77 -0.10
N LEU A 102 -14.37 -4.77 0.65
CA LEU A 102 -13.70 -6.08 0.79
C LEU A 102 -13.97 -6.98 -0.41
N HIS A 103 -15.21 -6.92 -0.89
CA HIS A 103 -15.70 -7.67 -2.02
C HIS A 103 -16.60 -6.77 -2.86
N TYR A 104 -16.53 -6.91 -4.17
CA TYR A 104 -17.42 -6.15 -5.03
C TYR A 104 -18.87 -6.67 -4.94
N PRO A 105 -19.85 -5.77 -4.86
CA PRO A 105 -21.25 -6.16 -5.07
C PRO A 105 -21.45 -6.66 -6.49
N ALA A 106 -22.56 -7.37 -6.74
CA ALA A 106 -22.90 -7.91 -8.06
C ALA A 106 -22.86 -6.85 -9.19
N ARG A 107 -23.19 -5.60 -8.86
CA ARG A 107 -22.97 -4.44 -9.72
C ARG A 107 -21.97 -3.52 -9.03
N CYS A 108 -20.71 -3.60 -9.43
CA CYS A 108 -19.71 -2.68 -8.95
C CYS A 108 -19.90 -1.29 -9.59
N ASN A 109 -20.03 -0.26 -8.76
CA ASN A 109 -20.14 1.13 -9.18
C ASN A 109 -18.97 1.91 -8.59
N PHE A 110 -17.88 2.06 -9.34
CA PHE A 110 -16.68 2.80 -8.95
C PHE A 110 -16.17 2.49 -7.53
N LYS A 111 -16.28 1.22 -7.11
CA LYS A 111 -15.71 0.76 -5.83
C LYS A 111 -14.28 0.27 -6.03
N PHE A 112 -13.48 0.42 -5.00
CA PHE A 112 -12.07 0.03 -5.00
C PHE A 112 -11.86 -1.13 -4.04
N ASP A 113 -11.06 -2.09 -4.44
CA ASP A 113 -10.71 -3.23 -3.61
C ASP A 113 -9.70 -2.83 -2.53
N LEU A 114 -10.05 -3.04 -1.26
CA LEU A 114 -9.18 -2.65 -0.15
C LEU A 114 -7.85 -3.41 -0.14
N GLN A 115 -7.83 -4.68 -0.53
CA GLN A 115 -6.58 -5.44 -0.61
C GLN A 115 -5.67 -4.90 -1.71
N SER A 116 -6.22 -4.53 -2.88
CA SER A 116 -5.47 -3.88 -3.96
C SER A 116 -4.89 -2.55 -3.52
N LEU A 117 -5.70 -1.70 -2.86
CA LEU A 117 -5.22 -0.45 -2.28
C LEU A 117 -4.11 -0.71 -1.25
N ALA A 118 -4.30 -1.66 -0.35
CA ALA A 118 -3.28 -2.02 0.63
C ALA A 118 -1.98 -2.52 -0.03
N THR A 119 -2.07 -3.34 -1.08
CA THR A 119 -0.88 -3.81 -1.81
C THR A 119 -0.13 -2.65 -2.45
N HIS A 120 -0.84 -1.68 -3.03
CA HIS A 120 -0.26 -0.46 -3.60
C HIS A 120 0.48 0.36 -2.51
N GLU A 121 -0.21 0.71 -1.43
CA GLU A 121 0.37 1.52 -0.35
C GLU A 121 1.54 0.82 0.34
N TRP A 122 1.47 -0.49 0.55
CA TRP A 122 2.61 -1.27 1.03
C TRP A 122 3.77 -1.28 0.04
N GLY A 123 3.51 -1.21 -1.26
CA GLY A 123 4.56 -1.00 -2.26
C GLY A 123 5.35 0.28 -1.97
N HIS A 124 4.68 1.40 -1.66
CA HIS A 124 5.33 2.63 -1.23
C HIS A 124 6.11 2.45 0.08
N ALA A 125 5.53 1.78 1.06
CA ALA A 125 6.19 1.47 2.32
C ALA A 125 7.45 0.60 2.16
N PHE A 126 7.56 -0.15 1.08
CA PHE A 126 8.76 -0.89 0.69
C PHE A 126 9.64 -0.14 -0.33
N GLY A 127 9.37 1.11 -0.62
CA GLY A 127 10.22 1.96 -1.46
C GLY A 127 9.91 1.95 -2.95
N LEU A 128 8.81 1.33 -3.38
CA LEU A 128 8.37 1.44 -4.75
C LEU A 128 7.72 2.81 -4.99
N LEU A 129 8.00 3.40 -6.12
CA LEU A 129 7.37 4.62 -6.59
C LEU A 129 6.37 4.32 -7.71
N HIS A 130 5.55 5.31 -8.04
CA HIS A 130 4.70 5.20 -9.21
C HIS A 130 5.55 5.09 -10.48
N PRO A 131 5.20 4.19 -11.40
CA PRO A 131 5.87 4.09 -12.68
C PRO A 131 5.49 5.28 -13.58
N GLY A 132 6.31 5.54 -14.60
CA GLY A 132 6.00 6.52 -15.62
C GLY A 132 4.76 6.14 -16.46
N PRO A 133 4.40 7.00 -17.42
CA PRO A 133 3.28 6.76 -18.32
C PRO A 133 3.37 5.40 -19.05
N GLY A 134 2.23 4.84 -19.45
CA GLY A 134 2.17 3.56 -20.18
C GLY A 134 2.16 2.31 -19.29
N HIS A 135 2.24 2.45 -17.97
CA HIS A 135 2.32 1.33 -17.03
C HIS A 135 1.07 1.14 -16.16
N ALA A 136 -0.11 1.44 -16.68
CA ALA A 136 -1.39 1.38 -15.95
C ALA A 136 -1.78 -0.02 -15.41
N ARG A 137 -1.12 -1.09 -15.88
CA ARG A 137 -1.36 -2.47 -15.42
C ARG A 137 -0.51 -2.88 -14.21
N LEU A 138 0.43 -2.05 -13.79
CA LEU A 138 1.22 -2.31 -12.59
C LEU A 138 0.41 -1.99 -11.33
N THR A 139 0.70 -2.70 -10.27
CA THR A 139 0.09 -2.43 -8.95
C THR A 139 0.45 -1.04 -8.45
N MET A 140 1.66 -0.57 -8.76
CA MET A 140 2.12 0.78 -8.41
C MET A 140 1.66 1.86 -9.40
N ALA A 141 0.75 1.57 -10.33
CA ALA A 141 0.18 2.60 -11.19
C ALA A 141 -0.47 3.71 -10.35
N HIS A 142 -0.32 4.97 -10.78
CA HIS A 142 -0.84 6.14 -10.07
C HIS A 142 -2.35 6.09 -9.78
N LEU A 143 -3.11 5.43 -10.64
CA LEU A 143 -4.55 5.25 -10.50
C LEU A 143 -4.89 3.78 -10.25
N LEU A 144 -5.54 3.51 -9.13
CA LEU A 144 -6.11 2.19 -8.86
C LEU A 144 -7.37 2.01 -9.72
N PRO A 145 -7.46 0.93 -10.53
CA PRO A 145 -8.65 0.70 -11.34
C PRO A 145 -9.84 0.32 -10.44
N PRO A 146 -10.99 1.00 -10.60
CA PRO A 146 -12.21 0.58 -9.90
C PRO A 146 -12.68 -0.79 -10.41
N CYS A 147 -13.43 -1.48 -9.61
CA CYS A 147 -14.03 -2.77 -9.92
C CYS A 147 -13.04 -3.87 -10.35
N SER A 148 -11.78 -3.76 -9.90
CA SER A 148 -10.71 -4.69 -10.24
C SER A 148 -9.96 -5.16 -9.01
N THR A 149 -9.66 -6.46 -8.96
CA THR A 149 -8.78 -7.09 -7.98
C THR A 149 -7.38 -7.38 -8.54
N ALA A 150 -7.12 -7.01 -9.79
CA ALA A 150 -5.83 -7.26 -10.45
C ALA A 150 -4.63 -6.69 -9.65
N PRO A 151 -4.72 -5.48 -9.02
CA PRO A 151 -3.62 -4.94 -8.23
C PRO A 151 -3.37 -5.63 -6.87
N ARG A 152 -4.08 -6.71 -6.55
CA ARG A 152 -3.72 -7.56 -5.39
C ARG A 152 -2.36 -8.23 -5.56
N THR A 153 -1.90 -8.41 -6.82
CA THR A 153 -0.63 -9.04 -7.15
C THR A 153 0.25 -8.07 -7.94
N LEU A 154 1.56 -8.14 -7.70
CA LEU A 154 2.54 -7.30 -8.36
C LEU A 154 2.59 -7.59 -9.87
N GLY A 155 2.67 -6.56 -10.68
CA GLY A 155 3.07 -6.68 -12.06
C GLY A 155 4.59 -6.91 -12.19
N LEU A 156 5.06 -7.22 -13.41
CA LEU A 156 6.48 -7.51 -13.66
C LEU A 156 7.40 -6.36 -13.23
N GLY A 157 7.00 -5.11 -13.50
CA GLY A 157 7.78 -3.92 -13.12
C GLY A 157 7.90 -3.77 -11.60
N ASP A 158 6.78 -3.93 -10.88
CA ASP A 158 6.74 -3.84 -9.42
C ASP A 158 7.61 -4.94 -8.78
N TRP A 159 7.49 -6.17 -9.27
CA TRP A 159 8.31 -7.29 -8.80
C TRP A 159 9.80 -7.07 -9.05
N ARG A 160 10.18 -6.56 -10.24
CA ARG A 160 11.57 -6.18 -10.54
C ARG A 160 12.09 -5.08 -9.61
N GLY A 161 11.24 -4.09 -9.29
CA GLY A 161 11.53 -3.06 -8.31
C GLY A 161 11.85 -3.66 -6.93
N MET A 162 10.99 -4.52 -6.42
CA MET A 162 11.21 -5.23 -5.15
C MET A 162 12.49 -6.07 -5.16
N ARG A 163 12.75 -6.80 -6.25
CA ARG A 163 14.01 -7.54 -6.44
C ARG A 163 15.23 -6.62 -6.40
N ARG A 164 15.15 -5.45 -7.04
CA ARG A 164 16.26 -4.49 -7.08
C ARG A 164 16.57 -3.92 -5.70
N LEU A 165 15.54 -3.64 -4.92
CA LEU A 165 15.68 -3.05 -3.57
C LEU A 165 16.16 -4.06 -2.53
N TYR A 166 15.66 -5.29 -2.58
CA TYR A 166 15.81 -6.26 -1.49
C TYR A 166 16.54 -7.56 -1.88
N GLY A 167 16.90 -7.73 -3.14
CA GLY A 167 17.39 -9.02 -3.62
C GLY A 167 16.30 -10.09 -3.64
N LEU A 168 16.71 -11.36 -3.78
CA LEU A 168 15.83 -12.54 -3.79
C LEU A 168 16.33 -13.57 -2.78
N ARG A 169 15.38 -14.33 -2.22
CA ARG A 169 15.60 -15.52 -1.40
C ARG A 169 14.81 -16.71 -1.95
#